data_cc6fc19e844321d407310d2f7513db2e
#
_entry.id   cc6fc19e844321d407310d2f7513db2e
#
_cell.length_a   1.000
_cell.length_b   1.000
_cell.length_c   1.000
_cell.angle_alpha   90.00
_cell.angle_beta   90.00
_cell.angle_gamma   90.00
#
_symmetry.space_group_name_H-M   'P 1'
#
loop_
_entity.id
_entity.type
_entity.pdbx_description
1 polymer ?
#
loop_
_entity_poly.entity_id
_entity_poly.type
_entity_poly.pdbx_seq_one_letter_code
_entity_poly.pdbx_strand_id
1 'polypeptide(L)'
;MTTRVIRKYANRRLYDSKESRHLTLDEVRQLVVDGERLRVEDAKTGEDLTRSVLLQIIVEREEAGEPLLSAALLEQLIRFYGGEMQGFLANYLERSVEAFSNRHEALREQFVRFVSVNPVTELTRRNLARWETMQNQMLDAWVKAPHKDKDEE
;
A
#
# COMPACT_ATOMS: atom_id res chain seq x y z
N MET A 1 -2.05 -15.03 -18.28
CA MET A 1 -3.03 -14.73 -17.22
C MET A 1 -4.21 -14.03 -17.88
N THR A 2 -5.41 -14.57 -17.76
CA THR A 2 -6.64 -14.03 -18.37
C THR A 2 -7.13 -12.83 -17.54
N THR A 3 -7.39 -11.70 -18.17
CA THR A 3 -7.97 -10.52 -17.50
C THR A 3 -9.44 -10.81 -17.18
N ARG A 4 -9.85 -10.60 -15.94
CA ARG A 4 -11.23 -10.76 -15.47
C ARG A 4 -12.04 -9.52 -15.83
N VAL A 5 -13.13 -9.70 -16.55
CA VAL A 5 -13.97 -8.59 -17.00
C VAL A 5 -15.16 -8.41 -16.06
N ILE A 6 -15.29 -7.19 -15.54
CA ILE A 6 -16.39 -6.76 -14.68
C ILE A 6 -17.17 -5.69 -15.45
N ARG A 7 -18.50 -5.82 -15.51
CA ARG A 7 -19.39 -4.87 -16.17
C ARG A 7 -20.06 -3.95 -15.16
N LYS A 8 -19.95 -2.64 -15.38
CA LYS A 8 -20.61 -1.61 -14.56
C LYS A 8 -21.89 -1.16 -15.24
N TYR A 9 -23.00 -1.29 -14.55
CA TYR A 9 -24.31 -0.85 -15.01
C TYR A 9 -24.64 0.57 -14.54
N ALA A 10 -25.58 1.24 -15.19
CA ALA A 10 -26.00 2.61 -14.88
C ALA A 10 -26.48 2.80 -13.41
N ASN A 11 -26.98 1.76 -12.78
CA ASN A 11 -27.36 1.72 -11.36
C ASN A 11 -26.17 1.51 -10.40
N ARG A 12 -24.95 1.71 -10.87
CA ARG A 12 -23.67 1.51 -10.13
C ARG A 12 -23.40 0.06 -9.69
N ARG A 13 -24.18 -0.91 -10.13
CA ARG A 13 -23.95 -2.32 -9.85
C ARG A 13 -22.82 -2.84 -10.72
N LEU A 14 -21.92 -3.59 -10.09
CA LEU A 14 -20.83 -4.30 -10.74
C LEU A 14 -21.25 -5.76 -10.94
N TYR A 15 -20.97 -6.31 -12.11
CA TYR A 15 -21.31 -7.67 -12.47
C TYR A 15 -20.07 -8.40 -13.00
N ASP A 16 -19.79 -9.52 -12.40
CA ASP A 16 -18.69 -10.37 -12.82
C ASP A 16 -19.13 -11.31 -13.93
N SER A 17 -18.53 -11.15 -15.10
CA SER A 17 -18.84 -11.99 -16.25
C SER A 17 -18.33 -13.43 -16.11
N LYS A 18 -17.30 -13.66 -15.26
CA LYS A 18 -16.72 -15.00 -15.03
C LYS A 18 -17.60 -15.84 -14.10
N GLU A 19 -18.05 -15.25 -13.01
CA GLU A 19 -18.86 -15.95 -11.99
C GLU A 19 -20.37 -15.71 -12.15
N SER A 20 -20.77 -14.87 -13.11
CA SER A 20 -22.17 -14.55 -13.39
C SER A 20 -22.95 -14.02 -12.17
N ARG A 21 -22.30 -13.16 -11.36
CA ARG A 21 -22.89 -12.58 -10.14
C ARG A 21 -22.59 -11.10 -9.99
N HIS A 22 -23.38 -10.44 -9.18
CA HIS A 22 -23.08 -9.06 -8.77
C HIS A 22 -21.96 -9.03 -7.74
N LEU A 23 -21.16 -7.95 -7.80
CA LEU A 23 -20.09 -7.67 -6.88
C LEU A 23 -20.30 -6.32 -6.18
N THR A 24 -19.86 -6.24 -4.94
CA THR A 24 -19.64 -4.99 -4.21
C THR A 24 -18.26 -4.41 -4.55
N LEU A 25 -18.01 -3.14 -4.24
CA LEU A 25 -16.67 -2.55 -4.39
C LEU A 25 -15.62 -3.26 -3.53
N ASP A 26 -16.00 -3.71 -2.34
CA ASP A 26 -15.09 -4.45 -1.46
C ASP A 26 -14.73 -5.84 -2.04
N GLU A 27 -15.66 -6.51 -2.69
CA GLU A 27 -15.35 -7.77 -3.40
C GLU A 27 -14.41 -7.53 -4.59
N VAL A 28 -14.58 -6.43 -5.34
CA VAL A 28 -13.63 -6.05 -6.40
C VAL A 28 -12.25 -5.74 -5.82
N ARG A 29 -12.19 -5.02 -4.69
CA ARG A 29 -10.94 -4.81 -3.94
C ARG A 29 -10.27 -6.13 -3.58
N GLN A 30 -11.03 -7.10 -3.08
CA GLN A 30 -10.48 -8.40 -2.71
C GLN A 30 -9.87 -9.13 -3.91
N LEU A 31 -10.51 -9.08 -5.08
CA LEU A 31 -9.93 -9.63 -6.30
C LEU A 31 -8.58 -9.00 -6.66
N VAL A 32 -8.43 -7.69 -6.47
CA VAL A 32 -7.14 -6.99 -6.67
C VAL A 32 -6.09 -7.47 -5.67
N VAL A 33 -6.47 -7.60 -4.39
CA VAL A 33 -5.59 -8.11 -3.32
C VAL A 33 -5.14 -9.54 -3.60
N ASP A 34 -6.01 -10.36 -4.17
CA ASP A 34 -5.71 -11.75 -4.57
C ASP A 34 -4.85 -11.84 -5.84
N GLY A 35 -4.46 -10.69 -6.43
CA GLY A 35 -3.59 -10.63 -7.60
C GLY A 35 -4.30 -10.84 -8.94
N GLU A 36 -5.63 -10.82 -8.97
CA GLU A 36 -6.40 -10.91 -10.20
C GLU A 36 -6.25 -9.65 -11.05
N ARG A 37 -5.97 -9.79 -12.34
CA ARG A 37 -6.00 -8.67 -13.28
C ARG A 37 -7.43 -8.37 -13.68
N LEU A 38 -7.87 -7.14 -13.42
CA LEU A 38 -9.24 -6.70 -13.66
C LEU A 38 -9.31 -5.72 -14.82
N ARG A 39 -10.41 -5.80 -15.55
CA ARG A 39 -10.89 -4.77 -16.46
C ARG A 39 -12.35 -4.51 -16.13
N VAL A 40 -12.66 -3.27 -15.81
CA VAL A 40 -14.03 -2.82 -15.57
C VAL A 40 -14.49 -2.03 -16.78
N GLU A 41 -15.60 -2.40 -17.38
CA GLU A 41 -16.16 -1.72 -18.55
C GLU A 41 -17.61 -1.31 -18.32
N ASP A 42 -18.04 -0.22 -18.92
CA ASP A 42 -19.43 0.16 -18.94
C ASP A 42 -20.24 -0.89 -19.73
N ALA A 43 -21.29 -1.39 -19.11
CA ALA A 43 -22.10 -2.46 -19.72
C ALA A 43 -22.82 -2.06 -21.01
N LYS A 44 -23.05 -0.74 -21.21
CA LYS A 44 -23.77 -0.21 -22.37
C LYS A 44 -22.83 0.30 -23.46
N THR A 45 -21.77 1.02 -23.09
CA THR A 45 -20.87 1.68 -24.04
C THR A 45 -19.61 0.88 -24.30
N GLY A 46 -19.21 -0.04 -23.41
CA GLY A 46 -17.93 -0.74 -23.47
C GLY A 46 -16.73 0.12 -23.05
N GLU A 47 -16.95 1.35 -22.58
CA GLU A 47 -15.91 2.24 -22.10
C GLU A 47 -15.14 1.63 -20.93
N ASP A 48 -13.81 1.79 -20.92
CA ASP A 48 -12.96 1.31 -19.83
C ASP A 48 -13.08 2.22 -18.60
N LEU A 49 -13.68 1.70 -17.55
CA LEU A 49 -13.88 2.34 -16.26
C LEU A 49 -12.95 1.81 -15.18
N THR A 50 -11.96 0.98 -15.52
CA THR A 50 -11.08 0.31 -14.56
C THR A 50 -10.42 1.31 -13.61
N ARG A 51 -9.79 2.36 -14.16
CA ARG A 51 -9.12 3.38 -13.34
C ARG A 51 -10.09 4.10 -12.41
N SER A 52 -11.27 4.44 -12.89
CA SER A 52 -12.29 5.14 -12.10
C SER A 52 -12.76 4.30 -10.90
N VAL A 53 -12.97 3.00 -11.12
CA VAL A 53 -13.42 2.08 -10.07
C VAL A 53 -12.30 1.83 -9.05
N LEU A 54 -11.05 1.68 -9.48
CA LEU A 54 -9.92 1.52 -8.58
C LEU A 54 -9.71 2.76 -7.70
N LEU A 55 -9.84 3.96 -8.27
CA LEU A 55 -9.78 5.21 -7.50
C LEU A 55 -10.92 5.29 -6.48
N GLN A 56 -12.13 4.86 -6.84
CA GLN A 56 -13.27 4.83 -5.91
C GLN A 56 -13.00 3.89 -4.74
N ILE A 57 -12.40 2.72 -4.97
CA ILE A 57 -12.01 1.78 -3.90
C ILE A 57 -10.98 2.44 -2.95
N ILE A 58 -10.00 3.16 -3.50
CA ILE A 58 -9.00 3.86 -2.68
C ILE A 58 -9.69 4.89 -1.80
N VAL A 59 -10.55 5.75 -2.38
CA VAL A 59 -11.28 6.79 -1.62
C VAL A 59 -12.10 6.18 -0.50
N GLU A 60 -12.87 5.12 -0.76
CA GLU A 60 -13.64 4.45 0.28
C GLU A 60 -12.77 3.90 1.43
N ARG A 61 -11.56 3.44 1.12
CA ARG A 61 -10.61 2.95 2.13
C ARG A 61 -9.98 4.08 2.94
N GLU A 62 -9.63 5.17 2.30
CA GLU A 62 -9.11 6.37 2.98
C GLU A 62 -10.13 6.99 3.94
N GLU A 63 -11.44 6.90 3.61
CA GLU A 63 -12.52 7.44 4.44
C GLU A 63 -12.93 6.49 5.59
N ALA A 64 -12.80 5.18 5.41
CA ALA A 64 -13.35 4.17 6.34
C ALA A 64 -12.38 3.68 7.42
N GLY A 65 -11.09 4.01 7.35
CA GLY A 65 -10.07 3.40 8.22
C GLY A 65 -8.90 4.32 8.56
N GLU A 66 -7.75 3.70 8.82
CA GLU A 66 -6.49 4.44 8.94
C GLU A 66 -6.01 4.86 7.55
N PRO A 67 -5.97 6.17 7.24
CA PRO A 67 -5.62 6.66 5.93
C PRO A 67 -4.14 6.40 5.62
N LEU A 68 -3.87 5.89 4.41
CA LEU A 68 -2.52 5.75 3.87
C LEU A 68 -1.96 7.09 3.41
N LEU A 69 -2.83 7.96 2.87
CA LEU A 69 -2.46 9.23 2.26
C LEU A 69 -2.73 10.38 3.24
N SER A 70 -1.67 10.96 3.83
CA SER A 70 -1.84 12.15 4.67
C SER A 70 -2.34 13.35 3.87
N ALA A 71 -3.03 14.29 4.52
CA ALA A 71 -3.48 15.53 3.89
C ALA A 71 -2.33 16.29 3.22
N ALA A 72 -1.15 16.35 3.86
CA ALA A 72 0.02 16.99 3.31
C ALA A 72 0.52 16.31 2.02
N LEU A 73 0.47 14.98 1.97
CA LEU A 73 0.82 14.24 0.75
C LEU A 73 -0.19 14.49 -0.38
N LEU A 74 -1.49 14.49 -0.06
CA LEU A 74 -2.55 14.79 -1.03
C LEU A 74 -2.39 16.20 -1.62
N GLU A 75 -2.12 17.21 -0.77
CA GLU A 75 -1.86 18.57 -1.24
C GLU A 75 -0.66 18.63 -2.21
N GLN A 76 0.42 17.92 -1.90
CA GLN A 76 1.57 17.85 -2.79
C GLN A 76 1.23 17.17 -4.12
N LEU A 77 0.53 16.05 -4.10
CA LEU A 77 0.10 15.37 -5.30
C LEU A 77 -0.78 16.28 -6.18
N ILE A 78 -1.72 17.00 -5.59
CA ILE A 78 -2.60 17.96 -6.31
C ILE A 78 -1.77 19.03 -7.03
N ARG A 79 -0.70 19.55 -6.42
CA ARG A 79 0.17 20.57 -7.03
C ARG A 79 0.90 20.08 -8.28
N PHE A 80 1.09 18.78 -8.44
CA PHE A 80 1.74 18.20 -9.61
C PHE A 80 0.79 17.95 -10.79
N TYR A 81 -0.53 17.98 -10.55
CA TYR A 81 -1.50 17.79 -11.64
C TYR A 81 -1.48 18.95 -12.62
N GLY A 82 -1.46 18.64 -13.91
CA GLY A 82 -1.44 19.61 -14.99
C GLY A 82 -0.09 20.29 -15.24
N GLY A 83 0.94 20.00 -14.44
CA GLY A 83 2.28 20.54 -14.62
C GLY A 83 3.20 19.63 -15.46
N GLU A 84 4.32 20.19 -15.91
CA GLU A 84 5.34 19.45 -16.69
C GLU A 84 5.92 18.25 -15.95
N MET A 85 5.94 18.30 -14.61
CA MET A 85 6.48 17.25 -13.75
C MET A 85 5.51 16.10 -13.50
N GLN A 86 4.25 16.18 -13.95
CA GLN A 86 3.23 15.16 -13.70
C GLN A 86 3.67 13.78 -14.20
N GLY A 87 4.19 13.70 -15.43
CA GLY A 87 4.65 12.44 -16.01
C GLY A 87 5.86 11.84 -15.28
N PHE A 88 6.77 12.70 -14.84
CA PHE A 88 7.93 12.26 -14.05
C PHE A 88 7.49 11.66 -12.70
N LEU A 89 6.60 12.36 -12.00
CA LEU A 89 6.06 11.88 -10.71
C LEU A 89 5.28 10.57 -10.88
N ALA A 90 4.46 10.45 -11.93
CA ALA A 90 3.71 9.22 -12.21
C ALA A 90 4.65 8.02 -12.38
N ASN A 91 5.68 8.15 -13.22
CA ASN A 91 6.68 7.10 -13.43
C ASN A 91 7.47 6.77 -12.15
N TYR A 92 7.80 7.80 -11.35
CA TYR A 92 8.49 7.60 -10.08
C TYR A 92 7.64 6.81 -9.08
N LEU A 93 6.36 7.17 -8.93
CA LEU A 93 5.42 6.47 -8.03
C LEU A 93 5.23 5.02 -8.45
N GLU A 94 5.00 4.77 -9.75
CA GLU A 94 4.82 3.42 -10.29
C GLU A 94 6.03 2.53 -9.97
N ARG A 95 7.24 2.99 -10.29
CA ARG A 95 8.48 2.26 -10.00
C ARG A 95 8.74 2.08 -8.51
N SER A 96 8.39 3.07 -7.70
CA SER A 96 8.57 3.01 -6.24
C SER A 96 7.65 1.98 -5.61
N VAL A 97 6.38 1.93 -6.02
CA VAL A 97 5.41 0.93 -5.54
C VAL A 97 5.81 -0.46 -6.00
N GLU A 98 6.23 -0.62 -7.26
CA GLU A 98 6.71 -1.89 -7.79
C GLU A 98 7.95 -2.40 -7.03
N ALA A 99 8.95 -1.54 -6.82
CA ALA A 99 10.15 -1.88 -6.07
C ALA A 99 9.85 -2.25 -4.61
N PHE A 100 8.89 -1.56 -3.99
CA PHE A 100 8.43 -1.86 -2.64
C PHE A 100 7.72 -3.22 -2.58
N SER A 101 6.82 -3.50 -3.52
CA SER A 101 6.09 -4.77 -3.60
C SER A 101 7.04 -5.95 -3.79
N ASN A 102 7.99 -5.84 -4.70
CA ASN A 102 8.99 -6.88 -4.95
C ASN A 102 9.88 -7.17 -3.72
N ARG A 103 10.27 -6.13 -2.99
CA ARG A 103 11.05 -6.28 -1.75
C ARG A 103 10.23 -6.90 -0.62
N HIS A 104 8.98 -6.53 -0.51
CA HIS A 104 8.08 -7.07 0.51
C HIS A 104 7.83 -8.56 0.29
N GLU A 105 7.67 -8.99 -0.94
CA GLU A 105 7.50 -10.41 -1.30
C GLU A 105 8.77 -11.22 -1.01
N ALA A 106 9.94 -10.71 -1.40
CA ALA A 106 11.22 -11.33 -1.09
C ALA A 106 11.49 -11.44 0.43
N LEU A 107 11.16 -10.40 1.20
CA LEU A 107 11.26 -10.41 2.67
C LEU A 107 10.28 -11.40 3.29
N ARG A 108 9.05 -11.48 2.78
CA ARG A 108 8.04 -12.44 3.25
C ARG A 108 8.48 -13.88 2.99
N GLU A 109 9.01 -14.17 1.81
CA GLU A 109 9.55 -15.50 1.48
C GLU A 109 10.75 -15.87 2.36
N GLN A 110 11.67 -14.94 2.60
CA GLN A 110 12.81 -15.15 3.50
C GLN A 110 12.34 -15.36 4.93
N PHE A 111 11.35 -14.59 5.40
CA PHE A 111 10.79 -14.75 6.74
C PHE A 111 10.06 -16.09 6.91
N VAL A 112 9.26 -16.50 5.93
CA VAL A 112 8.58 -17.81 5.93
C VAL A 112 9.60 -18.95 5.92
N ARG A 113 10.65 -18.87 5.10
CA ARG A 113 11.75 -19.85 5.09
C ARG A 113 12.48 -19.89 6.44
N PHE A 114 12.75 -18.72 7.03
CA PHE A 114 13.43 -18.63 8.33
C PHE A 114 12.59 -19.26 9.45
N VAL A 115 11.29 -19.00 9.48
CA VAL A 115 10.35 -19.55 10.49
C VAL A 115 10.10 -21.04 10.24
N SER A 116 10.08 -21.51 8.99
CA SER A 116 9.82 -22.91 8.65
C SER A 116 11.04 -23.83 8.89
N VAL A 117 12.25 -23.27 8.83
CA VAL A 117 13.51 -24.05 8.95
C VAL A 117 14.08 -24.04 10.36
N ASN A 118 13.72 -23.04 11.20
CA ASN A 118 14.18 -22.98 12.59
C ASN A 118 12.98 -22.97 13.54
N PRO A 119 12.72 -24.09 14.28
CA PRO A 119 11.91 -23.98 15.47
C PRO A 119 12.64 -23.02 16.40
N VAL A 120 11.91 -22.00 16.85
CA VAL A 120 12.38 -20.89 17.70
C VAL A 120 13.19 -21.43 18.87
N THR A 121 14.50 -21.53 18.71
CA THR A 121 15.41 -21.89 19.77
C THR A 121 15.78 -20.64 20.56
N GLU A 122 16.09 -20.86 21.81
CA GLU A 122 16.42 -19.90 22.87
C GLU A 122 17.39 -18.75 22.48
N LEU A 123 18.11 -18.91 21.37
CA LEU A 123 19.00 -17.93 20.76
C LEU A 123 18.26 -16.69 20.21
N THR A 124 17.05 -16.86 19.69
CA THR A 124 16.24 -15.75 19.15
C THR A 124 15.68 -14.90 20.29
N ARG A 125 15.34 -15.50 21.44
CA ARG A 125 14.94 -14.79 22.66
C ARG A 125 16.07 -13.93 23.24
N ARG A 126 17.30 -14.43 23.22
CA ARG A 126 18.49 -13.68 23.66
C ARG A 126 18.85 -12.50 22.75
N ASN A 127 18.64 -12.65 21.44
CA ASN A 127 18.90 -11.56 20.49
C ASN A 127 17.83 -10.47 20.56
N LEU A 128 16.56 -10.81 20.79
CA LEU A 128 15.49 -9.82 20.97
C LEU A 128 15.70 -8.99 22.25
N ALA A 129 16.07 -9.65 23.36
CA ALA A 129 16.38 -8.98 24.61
C ALA A 129 17.61 -8.05 24.52
N ARG A 130 18.61 -8.43 23.70
CA ARG A 130 19.77 -7.56 23.41
C ARG A 130 19.39 -6.34 22.56
N TRP A 131 18.44 -6.49 21.66
CA TRP A 131 17.94 -5.40 20.81
C TRP A 131 17.15 -4.38 21.64
N GLU A 132 16.28 -4.84 22.54
CA GLU A 132 15.57 -3.97 23.51
C GLU A 132 16.53 -3.22 24.43
N THR A 133 17.56 -3.91 24.92
CA THR A 133 18.57 -3.28 25.80
C THR A 133 19.37 -2.21 25.05
N MET A 134 19.72 -2.44 23.78
CA MET A 134 20.46 -1.49 22.95
C MET A 134 19.62 -0.28 22.58
N GLN A 135 18.32 -0.47 22.32
CA GLN A 135 17.37 0.60 22.04
C GLN A 135 17.16 1.50 23.28
N ASN A 136 17.03 0.91 24.47
CA ASN A 136 16.91 1.67 25.71
C ASN A 136 18.19 2.42 26.09
N GLN A 137 19.37 1.86 25.83
CA GLN A 137 20.65 2.55 26.05
C GLN A 137 20.83 3.73 25.09
N MET A 138 20.35 3.62 23.84
CA MET A 138 20.41 4.70 22.87
C MET A 138 19.45 5.84 23.21
N LEU A 139 18.25 5.51 23.73
CA LEU A 139 17.30 6.51 24.23
C LEU A 139 17.81 7.20 25.50
N ASP A 140 18.40 6.47 26.43
CA ASP A 140 19.01 7.04 27.64
C ASP A 140 20.21 7.95 27.33
N ALA A 141 21.02 7.62 26.34
CA ALA A 141 22.13 8.45 25.90
C ALA A 141 21.63 9.76 25.25
N TRP A 142 20.49 9.70 24.55
CA TRP A 142 19.86 10.88 23.93
C TRP A 142 19.22 11.82 24.96
N VAL A 143 18.60 11.25 25.99
CA VAL A 143 17.98 12.03 27.10
C VAL A 143 19.04 12.66 28.02
N LYS A 144 20.22 12.05 28.14
CA LYS A 144 21.33 12.54 28.99
C LYS A 144 22.33 13.45 28.26
N ALA A 145 22.15 13.72 26.97
CA ALA A 145 23.00 14.69 26.27
C ALA A 145 22.74 16.10 26.83
N PRO A 146 23.75 16.80 27.40
CA PRO A 146 23.55 18.13 27.95
C PRO A 146 23.24 19.10 26.82
N HIS A 147 22.11 19.80 26.95
CA HIS A 147 21.78 20.98 26.15
C HIS A 147 22.86 22.01 26.44
N LYS A 148 23.74 22.24 25.50
CA LYS A 148 24.63 23.40 25.54
C LYS A 148 23.80 24.60 25.12
N ASP A 149 23.34 25.33 26.14
CA ASP A 149 22.87 26.69 25.98
C ASP A 149 24.05 27.51 25.38
N LYS A 150 23.83 28.08 24.22
CA LYS A 150 24.63 29.17 23.68
C LYS A 150 23.90 30.46 24.01
N ASP A 151 24.07 30.89 25.24
CA ASP A 151 23.99 32.29 25.59
C ASP A 151 25.46 32.78 25.76
N GLU A 152 25.71 33.94 25.22
CA GLU A 152 26.89 34.86 25.28
C GLU A 152 27.58 34.99 23.90
N GLU A 153 27.46 36.05 23.29
CA GLU A 153 27.73 37.48 23.22
C GLU A 153 27.22 38.08 21.91
#